data_96ef3d5a2b5d6ebd5c6cb38c0a43332f
#
_entry.id   96ef3d5a2b5d6ebd5c6cb38c0a43332f
#
_cell.length_a   1.000
_cell.length_b   1.000
_cell.length_c   1.000
_cell.angle_alpha   90.00
_cell.angle_beta   90.00
_cell.angle_gamma   90.00
#
_symmetry.space_group_name_H-M   'P 1'
#
loop_
_entity.id
_entity.type
_entity.pdbx_description
1 polymer ?
#
loop_
_entity_poly.entity_id
_entity_poly.type
_entity_poly.pdbx_seq_one_letter_code
_entity_poly.pdbx_strand_id
1 'polypeptide(L)'
;MRVAVITPYWRESDFVLARCLDGVARQTHPCTHVLIADGCPNPLVDHYPQAMHLKLAQSHGDNGDTPRGIGAKWALDAGFDALAFLDADNWFAASHLADLVDLHRRSAAEVLISKRSFHRADGSEILGLSEVGDGVHFADTSCLLLTGKALAIAPLWANIPAPLAPIADRIFWQMLMAHGFKVAQSERRTLAFTTQYAAHFQAVGETPPAGAKDGSQSQQAADWWNRLPAAEQERLNRLMGFP
;
A
#
# COMPACT_ATOMS: atom_id res chain seq x y z
N MET A 1 5.64 -8.68 18.67
CA MET A 1 5.39 -7.55 17.74
C MET A 1 3.90 -7.56 17.40
N ARG A 2 3.19 -6.51 17.75
CA ARG A 2 1.77 -6.30 17.39
C ARG A 2 1.73 -5.65 16.02
N VAL A 3 1.16 -6.33 15.02
CA VAL A 3 1.10 -5.86 13.63
C VAL A 3 -0.31 -5.39 13.30
N ALA A 4 -0.45 -4.19 12.71
CA ALA A 4 -1.67 -3.76 12.05
C ALA A 4 -1.49 -3.82 10.53
N VAL A 5 -2.51 -4.30 9.82
CA VAL A 5 -2.60 -4.23 8.35
C VAL A 5 -3.58 -3.12 8.02
N ILE A 6 -3.13 -2.11 7.28
CA ILE A 6 -3.91 -0.92 6.94
C ILE A 6 -4.43 -1.05 5.52
N THR A 7 -5.75 -1.09 5.36
CA THR A 7 -6.42 -1.25 4.06
C THR A 7 -7.45 -0.14 3.86
N PRO A 8 -7.16 0.90 3.04
CA PRO A 8 -8.18 1.81 2.56
C PRO A 8 -9.06 1.12 1.53
N TYR A 9 -10.36 1.42 1.52
CA TYR A 9 -11.27 0.93 0.49
C TYR A 9 -12.40 1.93 0.22
N TRP A 10 -13.02 1.85 -0.96
CA TRP A 10 -14.08 2.79 -1.36
C TRP A 10 -15.35 2.09 -1.86
N ARG A 11 -15.31 1.45 -3.01
CA ARG A 11 -16.46 0.79 -3.67
C ARG A 11 -16.10 -0.57 -4.27
N GLU A 12 -15.12 -1.22 -3.70
CA GLU A 12 -14.73 -2.57 -4.10
C GLU A 12 -15.93 -3.51 -3.93
N SER A 13 -16.06 -4.43 -4.89
CA SER A 13 -17.10 -5.47 -4.81
C SER A 13 -16.85 -6.40 -3.62
N ASP A 14 -17.91 -7.03 -3.13
CA ASP A 14 -17.81 -8.01 -2.04
C ASP A 14 -16.79 -9.11 -2.34
N PHE A 15 -16.70 -9.56 -3.60
CA PHE A 15 -15.72 -10.57 -4.02
C PHE A 15 -14.28 -10.09 -3.82
N VAL A 16 -13.97 -8.88 -4.26
CA VAL A 16 -12.63 -8.28 -4.14
C VAL A 16 -12.30 -8.07 -2.66
N LEU A 17 -13.21 -7.45 -1.92
CA LEU A 17 -13.01 -7.14 -0.52
C LEU A 17 -12.91 -8.40 0.36
N ALA A 18 -13.72 -9.44 0.10
CA ALA A 18 -13.62 -10.72 0.79
C ALA A 18 -12.25 -11.38 0.59
N ARG A 19 -11.71 -11.35 -0.63
CA ARG A 19 -10.39 -11.92 -0.94
C ARG A 19 -9.28 -11.22 -0.14
N CYS A 20 -9.33 -9.90 -0.04
CA CYS A 20 -8.42 -9.10 0.79
C CYS A 20 -8.55 -9.49 2.28
N LEU A 21 -9.76 -9.46 2.82
CA LEU A 21 -10.09 -9.81 4.20
C LEU A 21 -9.62 -11.22 4.57
N ASP A 22 -9.92 -12.20 3.72
CA ASP A 22 -9.50 -13.60 3.89
C ASP A 22 -7.97 -13.76 3.84
N GLY A 23 -7.28 -12.99 2.98
CA GLY A 23 -5.82 -12.98 2.92
C GLY A 23 -5.19 -12.55 4.23
N VAL A 24 -5.78 -11.57 4.91
CA VAL A 24 -5.31 -11.12 6.23
C VAL A 24 -5.77 -12.06 7.35
N ALA A 25 -6.99 -12.56 7.30
CA ALA A 25 -7.51 -13.49 8.31
C ALA A 25 -6.71 -14.80 8.41
N ARG A 26 -6.09 -15.24 7.29
CA ARG A 26 -5.25 -16.45 7.22
C ARG A 26 -3.78 -16.24 7.56
N GLN A 27 -3.37 -15.05 8.01
CA GLN A 27 -1.97 -14.81 8.35
C GLN A 27 -1.51 -15.70 9.52
N THR A 28 -0.32 -16.31 9.37
CA THR A 28 0.29 -17.16 10.41
C THR A 28 0.90 -16.34 11.55
N HIS A 29 1.20 -15.06 11.31
CA HIS A 29 1.56 -14.10 12.36
C HIS A 29 0.30 -13.35 12.81
N PRO A 30 -0.02 -13.30 14.13
CA PRO A 30 -1.19 -12.58 14.63
C PRO A 30 -1.16 -11.10 14.23
N CYS A 31 -2.26 -10.59 13.70
CA CYS A 31 -2.40 -9.20 13.29
C CYS A 31 -3.82 -8.69 13.52
N THR A 32 -3.98 -7.37 13.49
CA THR A 32 -5.28 -6.70 13.40
C THR A 32 -5.42 -6.09 12.01
N HIS A 33 -6.51 -6.41 11.32
CA HIS A 33 -6.83 -5.79 10.04
C HIS A 33 -7.61 -4.51 10.28
N VAL A 34 -7.05 -3.36 9.92
CA VAL A 34 -7.69 -2.04 10.03
C VAL A 34 -8.17 -1.64 8.64
N LEU A 35 -9.46 -1.73 8.40
CA LEU A 35 -10.09 -1.29 7.16
C LEU A 35 -10.66 0.11 7.32
N ILE A 36 -10.38 0.96 6.35
CA ILE A 36 -10.83 2.35 6.36
C ILE A 36 -11.73 2.57 5.15
N ALA A 37 -13.06 2.65 5.40
CA ALA A 37 -14.05 2.97 4.38
C ALA A 37 -13.97 4.45 4.02
N ASP A 38 -13.59 4.77 2.78
CA ASP A 38 -13.52 6.14 2.28
C ASP A 38 -14.89 6.64 1.82
N GLY A 39 -15.76 6.94 2.77
CA GLY A 39 -17.11 7.47 2.54
C GLY A 39 -18.15 6.44 2.07
N CYS A 40 -17.77 5.19 1.80
CA CYS A 40 -18.66 4.15 1.29
C CYS A 40 -18.47 2.85 2.10
N PRO A 41 -18.94 2.77 3.37
CA PRO A 41 -18.74 1.58 4.19
C PRO A 41 -19.51 0.37 3.64
N ASN A 42 -18.83 -0.77 3.53
CA ASN A 42 -19.41 -2.05 3.12
C ASN A 42 -19.70 -2.92 4.36
N PRO A 43 -20.96 -3.38 4.59
CA PRO A 43 -21.34 -4.21 5.72
C PRO A 43 -20.60 -5.55 5.80
N LEU A 44 -20.04 -6.06 4.69
CA LEU A 44 -19.24 -7.27 4.66
C LEU A 44 -18.10 -7.23 5.70
N VAL A 45 -17.45 -6.07 5.87
CA VAL A 45 -16.33 -5.88 6.81
C VAL A 45 -16.76 -6.18 8.25
N ASP A 46 -17.99 -5.81 8.62
CA ASP A 46 -18.53 -6.01 9.98
C ASP A 46 -18.75 -7.50 10.33
N HIS A 47 -18.70 -8.41 9.35
CA HIS A 47 -18.76 -9.86 9.56
C HIS A 47 -17.38 -10.50 9.86
N TYR A 48 -16.29 -9.73 9.83
CA TYR A 48 -14.95 -10.20 10.17
C TYR A 48 -14.56 -9.71 11.57
N PRO A 49 -14.73 -10.54 12.63
CA PRO A 49 -14.61 -10.10 14.03
C PRO A 49 -13.18 -9.64 14.40
N GLN A 50 -12.17 -10.02 13.63
CA GLN A 50 -10.77 -9.58 13.80
C GLN A 50 -10.45 -8.28 13.06
N ALA A 51 -11.40 -7.73 12.29
CA ALA A 51 -11.24 -6.49 11.57
C ALA A 51 -11.67 -5.28 12.41
N MET A 52 -10.88 -4.24 12.42
CA MET A 52 -11.27 -2.91 12.90
C MET A 52 -11.78 -2.12 11.69
N HIS A 53 -13.05 -1.72 11.74
CA HIS A 53 -13.71 -1.01 10.66
C HIS A 53 -13.84 0.49 10.98
N LEU A 54 -13.01 1.33 10.38
CA LEU A 54 -13.09 2.78 10.46
C LEU A 54 -13.93 3.30 9.29
N LYS A 55 -14.99 4.07 9.59
CA LYS A 55 -15.95 4.58 8.59
C LYS A 55 -15.81 6.09 8.48
N LEU A 56 -15.22 6.58 7.39
CA LEU A 56 -15.10 8.02 7.14
C LEU A 56 -16.43 8.57 6.61
N ALA A 57 -16.75 9.80 6.99
CA ALA A 57 -18.03 10.43 6.64
C ALA A 57 -18.13 10.80 5.15
N GLN A 58 -16.99 10.97 4.47
CA GLN A 58 -16.92 11.36 3.06
C GLN A 58 -15.73 10.72 2.36
N SER A 59 -15.79 10.63 1.02
CA SER A 59 -14.68 10.19 0.20
C SER A 59 -13.68 11.34 -0.03
N HIS A 60 -12.38 10.98 -0.06
CA HIS A 60 -11.29 11.92 -0.29
C HIS A 60 -10.80 11.91 -1.74
N GLY A 61 -11.04 10.81 -2.49
CA GLY A 61 -10.76 10.75 -3.92
C GLY A 61 -9.25 10.80 -4.28
N ASP A 62 -8.40 10.31 -3.39
CA ASP A 62 -6.94 10.38 -3.48
C ASP A 62 -6.27 8.99 -3.51
N ASN A 63 -6.89 8.02 -4.16
CA ASN A 63 -6.42 6.64 -4.25
C ASN A 63 -6.18 5.97 -2.88
N GLY A 64 -6.88 6.46 -1.83
CA GLY A 64 -6.80 5.90 -0.49
C GLY A 64 -5.66 6.45 0.36
N ASP A 65 -4.96 7.50 -0.07
CA ASP A 65 -3.82 8.06 0.68
C ASP A 65 -4.26 8.66 2.02
N THR A 66 -5.29 9.51 2.04
CA THR A 66 -5.85 10.06 3.29
C THR A 66 -6.40 8.96 4.20
N PRO A 67 -7.27 8.03 3.76
CA PRO A 67 -7.70 6.92 4.60
C PRO A 67 -6.54 6.06 5.13
N ARG A 68 -5.51 5.82 4.32
CA ARG A 68 -4.31 5.06 4.72
C ARG A 68 -3.56 5.77 5.84
N GLY A 69 -3.34 7.08 5.72
CA GLY A 69 -2.72 7.89 6.76
C GLY A 69 -3.53 7.94 8.05
N ILE A 70 -4.87 8.05 7.97
CA ILE A 70 -5.78 8.01 9.13
C ILE A 70 -5.69 6.64 9.83
N GLY A 71 -5.74 5.55 9.08
CA GLY A 71 -5.60 4.20 9.63
C GLY A 71 -4.23 3.98 10.29
N ALA A 72 -3.16 4.48 9.68
CA ALA A 72 -1.81 4.43 10.26
C ALA A 72 -1.74 5.21 11.57
N LYS A 73 -2.28 6.43 11.63
CA LYS A 73 -2.33 7.24 12.84
C LYS A 73 -3.10 6.53 13.96
N TRP A 74 -4.28 5.97 13.63
CA TRP A 74 -5.08 5.20 14.59
C TRP A 74 -4.28 4.01 15.16
N ALA A 75 -3.59 3.26 14.31
CA ALA A 75 -2.81 2.11 14.75
C ALA A 75 -1.63 2.50 15.64
N LEU A 76 -0.96 3.62 15.35
CA LEU A 76 0.09 4.17 16.22
C LEU A 76 -0.46 4.54 17.60
N ASP A 77 -1.60 5.25 17.65
CA ASP A 77 -2.24 5.65 18.91
C ASP A 77 -2.70 4.43 19.72
N ALA A 78 -3.07 3.33 19.04
CA ALA A 78 -3.42 2.05 19.67
C ALA A 78 -2.19 1.22 20.09
N GLY A 79 -0.97 1.70 19.84
CA GLY A 79 0.29 1.10 20.30
C GLY A 79 0.70 -0.15 19.52
N PHE A 80 0.49 -0.17 18.20
CA PHE A 80 1.04 -1.22 17.32
C PHE A 80 2.54 -1.00 17.09
N ASP A 81 3.29 -2.10 17.03
CA ASP A 81 4.75 -2.11 16.88
C ASP A 81 5.19 -2.11 15.41
N ALA A 82 4.29 -2.50 14.50
CA ALA A 82 4.53 -2.58 13.06
C ALA A 82 3.25 -2.32 12.26
N LEU A 83 3.38 -1.68 11.10
CA LEU A 83 2.32 -1.40 10.16
C LEU A 83 2.64 -2.01 8.80
N ALA A 84 1.78 -2.89 8.30
CA ALA A 84 1.76 -3.33 6.92
C ALA A 84 0.65 -2.59 6.17
N PHE A 85 0.85 -2.36 4.88
CA PHE A 85 -0.17 -1.76 4.02
C PHE A 85 -0.69 -2.80 3.03
N LEU A 86 -1.97 -2.72 2.68
CA LEU A 86 -2.59 -3.61 1.72
C LEU A 86 -3.70 -2.86 0.99
N ASP A 87 -3.59 -2.74 -0.33
CA ASP A 87 -4.69 -2.21 -1.13
C ASP A 87 -5.82 -3.24 -1.21
N ALA A 88 -7.05 -2.78 -1.22
CA ALA A 88 -8.23 -3.64 -1.09
C ALA A 88 -8.43 -4.65 -2.24
N ASP A 89 -7.80 -4.42 -3.39
CA ASP A 89 -7.83 -5.34 -4.55
C ASP A 89 -6.69 -6.39 -4.53
N ASN A 90 -5.77 -6.29 -3.57
CA ASN A 90 -4.64 -7.20 -3.36
C ASN A 90 -4.92 -8.18 -2.21
N TRP A 91 -4.07 -9.21 -2.05
CA TRP A 91 -4.14 -10.13 -0.91
C TRP A 91 -2.77 -10.71 -0.56
N PHE A 92 -2.63 -11.10 0.69
CA PHE A 92 -1.41 -11.72 1.21
C PHE A 92 -1.45 -13.25 1.15
N ALA A 93 -0.32 -13.87 0.87
CA ALA A 93 -0.09 -15.27 1.20
C ALA A 93 -0.05 -15.45 2.73
N ALA A 94 -0.43 -16.62 3.23
CA ALA A 94 -0.56 -16.87 4.67
C ALA A 94 0.72 -16.58 5.48
N SER A 95 1.89 -16.68 4.88
CA SER A 95 3.18 -16.43 5.54
C SER A 95 3.68 -14.99 5.45
N HIS A 96 2.97 -14.08 4.76
CA HIS A 96 3.48 -12.74 4.42
C HIS A 96 4.00 -11.97 5.64
N LEU A 97 3.17 -11.81 6.66
CA LEU A 97 3.57 -11.06 7.85
C LEU A 97 4.65 -11.79 8.65
N ALA A 98 4.57 -13.13 8.75
CA ALA A 98 5.60 -13.91 9.43
C ALA A 98 6.96 -13.75 8.76
N ASP A 99 7.02 -13.80 7.42
CA ASP A 99 8.25 -13.61 6.65
C ASP A 99 8.87 -12.23 6.87
N LEU A 100 8.05 -11.16 6.87
CA LEU A 100 8.53 -9.79 7.09
C LEU A 100 8.97 -9.55 8.54
N VAL A 101 8.24 -10.09 9.53
CA VAL A 101 8.63 -10.02 10.95
C VAL A 101 9.95 -10.76 11.19
N ASP A 102 10.15 -11.93 10.58
CA ASP A 102 11.41 -12.67 10.69
C ASP A 102 12.54 -11.95 9.96
N LEU A 103 12.25 -11.30 8.84
CA LEU A 103 13.23 -10.45 8.15
C LEU A 103 13.67 -9.28 9.03
N HIS A 104 12.73 -8.60 9.71
CA HIS A 104 13.04 -7.58 10.70
C HIS A 104 13.95 -8.10 11.81
N ARG A 105 13.62 -9.26 12.41
CA ARG A 105 14.40 -9.85 13.50
C ARG A 105 15.86 -10.13 13.11
N ARG A 106 16.08 -10.58 11.86
CA ARG A 106 17.43 -10.91 11.36
C ARG A 106 18.22 -9.70 10.91
N SER A 107 17.55 -8.71 10.33
CA SER A 107 18.20 -7.54 9.71
C SER A 107 18.26 -6.32 10.62
N ALA A 108 17.39 -6.22 11.61
CA ALA A 108 17.12 -5.01 12.37
C ALA A 108 16.75 -3.82 11.44
N ALA A 109 16.18 -4.09 10.27
CA ALA A 109 15.69 -3.07 9.34
C ALA A 109 14.35 -2.50 9.83
N GLU A 110 14.10 -1.23 9.55
CA GLU A 110 12.88 -0.53 9.93
C GLU A 110 11.84 -0.50 8.81
N VAL A 111 12.31 -0.70 7.57
CA VAL A 111 11.48 -0.80 6.35
C VAL A 111 11.72 -2.17 5.74
N LEU A 112 10.68 -3.00 5.72
CA LEU A 112 10.71 -4.36 5.19
C LEU A 112 9.88 -4.40 3.91
N ILE A 113 10.39 -5.10 2.89
CA ILE A 113 9.74 -5.20 1.58
C ILE A 113 9.57 -6.67 1.20
N SER A 114 8.36 -7.06 0.81
CA SER A 114 8.12 -8.34 0.13
C SER A 114 8.27 -8.21 -1.38
N LYS A 115 8.42 -9.34 -2.09
CA LYS A 115 8.14 -9.39 -3.53
C LYS A 115 6.68 -9.74 -3.78
N ARG A 116 6.21 -9.46 -5.00
CA ARG A 116 4.83 -9.70 -5.42
C ARG A 116 4.76 -10.68 -6.60
N SER A 117 3.63 -11.39 -6.71
CA SER A 117 3.15 -12.04 -7.92
C SER A 117 2.07 -11.16 -8.56
N PHE A 118 1.89 -11.27 -9.86
CA PHE A 118 0.93 -10.47 -10.60
C PHE A 118 -0.31 -11.30 -10.92
N HIS A 119 -1.48 -10.72 -10.71
CA HIS A 119 -2.75 -11.40 -10.88
C HIS A 119 -3.74 -10.58 -11.70
N ARG A 120 -4.63 -11.27 -12.42
CA ARG A 120 -5.81 -10.67 -13.07
C ARG A 120 -6.89 -10.42 -12.02
N ALA A 121 -7.92 -9.68 -12.39
CA ALA A 121 -9.05 -9.35 -11.51
C ALA A 121 -9.78 -10.60 -10.96
N ASP A 122 -9.80 -11.70 -11.72
CA ASP A 122 -10.38 -12.97 -11.30
C ASP A 122 -9.51 -13.77 -10.31
N GLY A 123 -8.30 -13.29 -10.05
CA GLY A 123 -7.32 -13.90 -9.13
C GLY A 123 -6.35 -14.87 -9.80
N SER A 124 -6.46 -15.13 -11.10
CA SER A 124 -5.50 -15.98 -11.83
C SER A 124 -4.14 -15.27 -11.95
N GLU A 125 -3.05 -16.01 -11.74
CA GLU A 125 -1.69 -15.47 -11.82
C GLU A 125 -1.27 -15.21 -13.27
N ILE A 126 -0.56 -14.09 -13.48
CA ILE A 126 0.12 -13.75 -14.73
C ILE A 126 1.59 -14.15 -14.59
N LEU A 127 1.97 -15.23 -15.27
CA LEU A 127 3.34 -15.72 -15.26
C LEU A 127 4.22 -14.93 -16.23
N GLY A 128 5.53 -14.90 -15.96
CA GLY A 128 6.53 -14.30 -16.88
C GLY A 128 6.75 -12.80 -16.68
N LEU A 129 6.04 -12.16 -15.76
CA LEU A 129 6.34 -10.77 -15.40
C LEU A 129 7.53 -10.69 -14.43
N SER A 130 8.46 -9.79 -14.75
CA SER A 130 9.55 -9.45 -13.84
C SER A 130 9.08 -8.45 -12.78
N GLU A 131 9.54 -8.63 -11.53
CA GLU A 131 9.34 -7.64 -10.48
C GLU A 131 10.07 -6.33 -10.85
N VAL A 132 9.34 -5.22 -10.85
CA VAL A 132 9.89 -3.88 -11.18
C VAL A 132 10.13 -3.06 -9.92
N GLY A 133 9.45 -3.38 -8.82
CA GLY A 133 9.69 -2.80 -7.50
C GLY A 133 10.96 -3.41 -6.90
N ASP A 134 12.10 -2.81 -7.21
CA ASP A 134 13.43 -3.34 -6.87
C ASP A 134 13.86 -2.98 -5.43
N GLY A 135 13.01 -2.26 -4.68
CA GLY A 135 13.36 -1.74 -3.36
C GLY A 135 14.49 -0.70 -3.38
N VAL A 136 14.86 -0.22 -4.56
CA VAL A 136 15.85 0.85 -4.75
C VAL A 136 15.14 2.10 -5.27
N HIS A 137 14.40 1.98 -6.38
CA HIS A 137 13.72 3.10 -7.00
C HIS A 137 12.31 3.32 -6.45
N PHE A 138 11.59 2.24 -6.14
CA PHE A 138 10.34 2.28 -5.41
C PHE A 138 9.97 0.89 -4.87
N ALA A 139 9.06 0.86 -3.90
CA ALA A 139 8.36 -0.35 -3.47
C ALA A 139 6.86 -0.11 -3.57
N ASP A 140 6.12 -1.13 -4.07
CA ASP A 140 4.66 -1.11 -4.05
C ASP A 140 4.16 -0.97 -2.61
N THR A 141 3.12 -0.15 -2.41
CA THR A 141 2.54 0.11 -1.09
C THR A 141 2.23 -1.17 -0.34
N SER A 142 1.61 -2.15 -1.02
CA SER A 142 1.20 -3.42 -0.40
C SER A 142 2.38 -4.37 -0.10
N CYS A 143 3.59 -4.05 -0.56
CA CYS A 143 4.81 -4.78 -0.21
C CYS A 143 5.44 -4.34 1.12
N LEU A 144 5.01 -3.19 1.68
CA LEU A 144 5.70 -2.52 2.80
C LEU A 144 5.22 -3.02 4.16
N LEU A 145 6.17 -3.26 5.07
CA LEU A 145 5.97 -3.30 6.51
C LEU A 145 6.95 -2.34 7.17
N LEU A 146 6.42 -1.41 7.96
CA LEU A 146 7.20 -0.42 8.71
C LEU A 146 7.24 -0.79 10.20
N THR A 147 8.39 -0.51 10.84
CA THR A 147 8.59 -0.70 12.29
C THR A 147 9.57 0.33 12.84
N GLY A 148 9.73 0.37 14.15
CA GLY A 148 10.68 1.27 14.80
C GLY A 148 10.41 2.74 14.48
N LYS A 149 11.46 3.49 14.12
CA LYS A 149 11.35 4.92 13.82
C LYS A 149 10.60 5.21 12.51
N ALA A 150 10.58 4.26 11.55
CA ALA A 150 9.87 4.43 10.29
C ALA A 150 8.35 4.52 10.48
N LEU A 151 7.82 4.07 11.61
CA LEU A 151 6.40 4.22 11.95
C LEU A 151 5.93 5.68 11.96
N ALA A 152 6.80 6.63 12.35
CA ALA A 152 6.45 8.04 12.39
C ALA A 152 6.10 8.64 11.02
N ILE A 153 6.57 8.00 9.94
CA ILE A 153 6.30 8.42 8.55
C ILE A 153 4.92 7.92 8.07
N ALA A 154 4.41 6.82 8.63
CA ALA A 154 3.20 6.18 8.13
C ALA A 154 1.95 7.09 8.05
N PRO A 155 1.64 8.00 9.01
CA PRO A 155 0.51 8.90 8.88
C PRO A 155 0.66 9.94 7.76
N LEU A 156 1.87 10.20 7.27
CA LEU A 156 2.16 11.21 6.26
C LEU A 156 1.61 10.86 4.87
N TRP A 157 1.11 9.64 4.66
CA TRP A 157 0.26 9.33 3.50
C TRP A 157 -0.84 10.37 3.31
N ALA A 158 -1.51 10.80 4.38
CA ALA A 158 -2.58 11.80 4.33
C ALA A 158 -2.11 13.21 3.94
N ASN A 159 -0.81 13.45 3.88
CA ASN A 159 -0.24 14.75 3.51
C ASN A 159 0.17 14.80 2.03
N ILE A 160 0.08 13.69 1.30
CA ILE A 160 0.38 13.67 -0.14
C ILE A 160 -0.75 14.41 -0.87
N PRO A 161 -0.44 15.45 -1.66
CA PRO A 161 -1.46 16.19 -2.40
C PRO A 161 -2.20 15.29 -3.39
N ALA A 162 -3.54 15.39 -3.46
CA ALA A 162 -4.38 14.56 -4.32
C ALA A 162 -3.94 14.48 -5.80
N PRO A 163 -3.41 15.54 -6.46
CA PRO A 163 -2.86 15.43 -7.80
C PRO A 163 -1.67 14.49 -7.93
N LEU A 164 -0.98 14.17 -6.83
CA LEU A 164 0.16 13.25 -6.78
C LEU A 164 -0.26 11.81 -6.41
N ALA A 165 -1.52 11.56 -6.09
CA ALA A 165 -2.02 10.24 -5.71
C ALA A 165 -1.67 9.12 -6.74
N PRO A 166 -1.62 9.35 -8.06
CA PRO A 166 -1.20 8.32 -9.02
C PRO A 166 0.26 7.84 -8.90
N ILE A 167 1.10 8.57 -8.16
CA ILE A 167 2.51 8.26 -7.90
C ILE A 167 2.85 8.29 -6.40
N ALA A 168 1.84 8.21 -5.55
CA ALA A 168 2.00 8.36 -4.10
C ALA A 168 2.92 7.30 -3.49
N ASP A 169 2.92 6.08 -4.01
CA ASP A 169 3.84 4.99 -3.62
C ASP A 169 5.31 5.40 -3.80
N ARG A 170 5.64 6.03 -4.93
CA ARG A 170 6.99 6.53 -5.23
C ARG A 170 7.39 7.67 -4.30
N ILE A 171 6.46 8.60 -4.03
CA ILE A 171 6.69 9.72 -3.12
C ILE A 171 6.92 9.20 -1.70
N PHE A 172 6.06 8.31 -1.23
CA PHE A 172 6.18 7.73 0.09
C PHE A 172 7.50 6.94 0.25
N TRP A 173 7.88 6.19 -0.79
CA TRP A 173 9.17 5.52 -0.84
C TRP A 173 10.33 6.51 -0.73
N GLN A 174 10.30 7.60 -1.51
CA GLN A 174 11.33 8.65 -1.45
C GLN A 174 11.41 9.30 -0.07
N MET A 175 10.27 9.53 0.60
CA MET A 175 10.26 10.02 1.98
C MET A 175 10.98 9.06 2.92
N LEU A 176 10.69 7.75 2.85
CA LEU A 176 11.38 6.74 3.66
C LEU A 176 12.89 6.75 3.41
N MET A 177 13.31 6.84 2.15
CA MET A 177 14.74 6.88 1.79
C MET A 177 15.44 8.17 2.25
N ALA A 178 14.76 9.32 2.15
CA ALA A 178 15.30 10.61 2.61
C ALA A 178 15.55 10.65 4.12
N HIS A 179 14.76 9.90 4.91
CA HIS A 179 14.96 9.74 6.35
C HIS A 179 16.08 8.75 6.73
N GLY A 180 16.65 8.03 5.77
CA GLY A 180 17.78 7.14 5.98
C GLY A 180 17.48 5.89 6.81
N PHE A 181 16.23 5.40 6.82
CA PHE A 181 15.88 4.16 7.51
C PHE A 181 16.59 2.95 6.89
N LYS A 182 16.91 1.99 7.73
CA LYS A 182 17.48 0.72 7.26
C LYS A 182 16.41 -0.10 6.56
N VAL A 183 16.68 -0.49 5.30
CA VAL A 183 15.79 -1.26 4.45
C VAL A 183 16.26 -2.71 4.36
N ALA A 184 15.34 -3.66 4.32
CA ALA A 184 15.60 -5.06 3.95
C ALA A 184 14.48 -5.59 3.06
N GLN A 185 14.87 -6.37 2.05
CA GLN A 185 13.94 -6.99 1.11
C GLN A 185 13.93 -8.52 1.26
N SER A 186 12.73 -9.10 1.24
CA SER A 186 12.51 -10.53 1.16
C SER A 186 12.62 -11.01 -0.28
N GLU A 187 13.20 -12.21 -0.48
CA GLU A 187 13.20 -12.88 -1.79
C GLU A 187 11.84 -13.56 -2.10
N ARG A 188 10.94 -13.65 -1.13
CA ARG A 188 9.67 -14.37 -1.25
C ARG A 188 8.58 -13.49 -1.84
N ARG A 189 7.85 -14.03 -2.83
CA ARG A 189 6.66 -13.41 -3.43
C ARG A 189 5.45 -13.76 -2.57
N THR A 190 5.14 -12.93 -1.59
CA THR A 190 4.07 -13.18 -0.62
C THR A 190 2.92 -12.18 -0.72
N LEU A 191 3.03 -11.18 -1.60
CA LEU A 191 1.95 -10.30 -2.01
C LEU A 191 1.41 -10.77 -3.36
N ALA A 192 0.10 -10.97 -3.47
CA ALA A 192 -0.61 -11.12 -4.73
C ALA A 192 -1.17 -9.75 -5.16
N PHE A 193 -0.57 -9.18 -6.19
CA PHE A 193 -0.90 -7.87 -6.73
C PHE A 193 -1.86 -7.99 -7.91
N THR A 194 -3.06 -7.42 -7.80
CA THR A 194 -4.03 -7.36 -8.90
C THR A 194 -3.65 -6.24 -9.85
N THR A 195 -3.14 -6.58 -11.02
CA THR A 195 -2.74 -5.57 -11.98
C THR A 195 -3.91 -5.00 -12.78
N GLN A 196 -3.87 -3.69 -12.93
CA GLN A 196 -4.75 -2.91 -13.81
C GLN A 196 -3.96 -2.22 -14.95
N TYR A 197 -2.65 -2.49 -15.08
CA TYR A 197 -1.78 -1.79 -16.04
C TYR A 197 -1.71 -2.53 -17.37
N ALA A 198 -2.03 -1.84 -18.47
CA ALA A 198 -1.99 -2.38 -19.83
C ALA A 198 -0.62 -2.99 -20.18
N ALA A 199 0.47 -2.35 -19.75
CA ALA A 199 1.83 -2.80 -20.00
C ALA A 199 2.11 -4.21 -19.46
N HIS A 200 1.51 -4.62 -18.33
CA HIS A 200 1.71 -5.96 -17.78
C HIS A 200 1.07 -7.06 -18.67
N PHE A 201 -0.12 -6.80 -19.21
CA PHE A 201 -0.78 -7.73 -20.14
C PHE A 201 -0.02 -7.81 -21.45
N GLN A 202 0.39 -6.67 -22.00
CA GLN A 202 1.15 -6.60 -23.26
C GLN A 202 2.50 -7.33 -23.16
N ALA A 203 3.19 -7.24 -22.01
CA ALA A 203 4.48 -7.89 -21.77
C ALA A 203 4.40 -9.43 -21.87
N VAL A 204 3.22 -10.01 -21.65
CA VAL A 204 2.98 -11.47 -21.76
C VAL A 204 2.16 -11.84 -23.01
N GLY A 205 1.97 -10.88 -23.95
CA GLY A 205 1.25 -11.11 -25.19
C GLY A 205 -0.27 -11.17 -25.06
N GLU A 206 -0.82 -10.67 -23.94
CA GLU A 206 -2.27 -10.62 -23.71
C GLU A 206 -2.88 -9.27 -24.09
N THR A 207 -4.14 -9.29 -24.48
CA THR A 207 -4.92 -8.06 -24.67
C THR A 207 -5.29 -7.47 -23.30
N PRO A 208 -4.95 -6.20 -23.03
CA PRO A 208 -5.36 -5.55 -21.78
C PRO A 208 -6.89 -5.51 -21.63
N PRO A 209 -7.44 -5.66 -20.42
CA PRO A 209 -8.87 -5.50 -20.19
C PRO A 209 -9.31 -4.05 -20.48
N ALA A 210 -10.61 -3.89 -20.78
CA ALA A 210 -11.20 -2.58 -20.98
C ALA A 210 -10.98 -1.70 -19.73
N GLY A 211 -10.50 -0.47 -19.92
CA GLY A 211 -10.19 0.47 -18.83
C GLY A 211 -8.84 0.23 -18.13
N ALA A 212 -7.98 -0.64 -18.69
CA ALA A 212 -6.61 -0.81 -18.16
C ALA A 212 -5.84 0.52 -18.17
N LYS A 213 -5.07 0.75 -17.11
CA LYS A 213 -4.26 1.96 -16.92
C LYS A 213 -3.09 1.97 -17.91
N ASP A 214 -2.89 3.09 -18.60
CA ASP A 214 -1.82 3.27 -19.60
C ASP A 214 -0.60 4.05 -19.08
N GLY A 215 -0.65 4.47 -17.81
CA GLY A 215 0.39 5.29 -17.20
C GLY A 215 0.23 6.80 -17.40
N SER A 216 -0.76 7.26 -18.17
CA SER A 216 -1.00 8.70 -18.41
C SER A 216 -1.24 9.49 -17.12
N GLN A 217 -1.90 8.88 -16.13
CA GLN A 217 -2.13 9.52 -14.83
C GLN A 217 -0.82 9.81 -14.08
N SER A 218 0.16 8.93 -14.16
CA SER A 218 1.49 9.16 -13.56
C SER A 218 2.21 10.33 -14.23
N GLN A 219 2.09 10.45 -15.55
CA GLN A 219 2.63 11.59 -16.29
C GLN A 219 1.94 12.89 -15.92
N GLN A 220 0.60 12.89 -15.82
CA GLN A 220 -0.16 14.07 -15.39
C GLN A 220 0.23 14.54 -13.99
N ALA A 221 0.46 13.61 -13.04
CA ALA A 221 0.94 13.92 -11.71
C ALA A 221 2.34 14.58 -11.73
N ALA A 222 3.27 14.04 -12.52
CA ALA A 222 4.60 14.62 -12.71
C ALA A 222 4.53 16.02 -13.36
N ASP A 223 3.68 16.19 -14.37
CA ASP A 223 3.50 17.47 -15.05
C ASP A 223 2.86 18.52 -14.11
N TRP A 224 1.93 18.11 -13.26
CA TRP A 224 1.36 18.97 -12.23
C TRP A 224 2.45 19.48 -11.29
N TRP A 225 3.27 18.57 -10.74
CA TRP A 225 4.38 18.90 -9.85
C TRP A 225 5.39 19.87 -10.51
N ASN A 226 5.79 19.58 -11.74
CA ASN A 226 6.78 20.38 -12.46
C ASN A 226 6.30 21.80 -12.82
N ARG A 227 4.98 22.03 -12.85
CA ARG A 227 4.41 23.37 -13.08
C ARG A 227 4.33 24.22 -11.81
N LEU A 228 4.52 23.65 -10.64
CA LEU A 228 4.48 24.41 -9.40
C LEU A 228 5.71 25.31 -9.26
N PRO A 229 5.54 26.54 -8.72
CA PRO A 229 6.67 27.36 -8.32
C PRO A 229 7.57 26.64 -7.30
N ALA A 230 8.88 26.87 -7.35
CA ALA A 230 9.84 26.24 -6.45
C ALA A 230 9.48 26.41 -4.96
N ALA A 231 9.01 27.58 -4.56
CA ALA A 231 8.57 27.86 -3.18
C ALA A 231 7.37 26.99 -2.77
N GLU A 232 6.47 26.69 -3.70
CA GLU A 232 5.31 25.82 -3.43
C GLU A 232 5.74 24.34 -3.35
N GLN A 233 6.64 23.90 -4.22
CA GLN A 233 7.22 22.55 -4.14
C GLN A 233 7.94 22.35 -2.79
N GLU A 234 8.71 23.34 -2.34
CA GLU A 234 9.39 23.29 -1.05
C GLU A 234 8.39 23.24 0.12
N ARG A 235 7.31 24.05 0.06
CA ARG A 235 6.24 24.02 1.06
C ARG A 235 5.58 22.63 1.14
N LEU A 236 5.25 22.04 -0.02
CA LEU A 236 4.63 20.73 -0.10
C LEU A 236 5.57 19.62 0.35
N ASN A 237 6.86 19.69 0.02
CA ASN A 237 7.87 18.75 0.52
C ASN A 237 7.91 18.74 2.06
N ARG A 238 7.92 19.92 2.68
CA ARG A 238 7.84 20.00 4.15
C ARG A 238 6.54 19.42 4.71
N LEU A 239 5.41 19.69 4.06
CA LEU A 239 4.11 19.15 4.47
C LEU A 239 4.07 17.62 4.39
N MET A 240 4.60 17.06 3.31
CA MET A 240 4.73 15.61 3.12
C MET A 240 5.73 14.97 4.11
N GLY A 241 6.61 15.76 4.75
CA GLY A 241 7.55 15.28 5.74
C GLY A 241 8.93 14.91 5.19
N PHE A 242 9.32 15.45 4.06
CA PHE A 242 10.73 15.37 3.63
C PHE A 242 11.61 16.17 4.61
N PRO A 243 12.79 15.63 5.00
CA PRO A 243 13.70 16.26 5.95
C PRO A 243 14.32 17.54 5.43
#